data_9ef4ffea31481b50064b15120e05897b
#
_entry.id   9ef4ffea31481b50064b15120e05897b
#
_cell.length_a   1.000
_cell.length_b   1.000
_cell.length_c   1.000
_cell.angle_alpha   90.00
_cell.angle_beta   90.00
_cell.angle_gamma   90.00
#
_symmetry.space_group_name_H-M   'P 1'
#
loop_
_entity.id
_entity.type
_entity.pdbx_description
1 polymer ?
#
loop_
_entity_poly.entity_id
_entity_poly.type
_entity_poly.pdbx_seq_one_letter_code
_entity_poly.pdbx_strand_id
1 'polypeptide(L)'
;MGELQGIVRFRFHADKVEEFKRLSAECLEVVRAEDDGTLQYDTYFNADETESIVLERFRDSDALILHSQNMEPFMESIMATAASVSGELLGDLSDELRAQMVGAPVGLFTLYQAL
;
A
#
# COMPACT_ATOMS: atom_id res chain seq x y z
N MET A 1 -13.31 -11.88 8.40
CA MET A 1 -12.80 -11.10 8.76
C MET A 1 -11.49 -11.25 9.19
N GLY A 2 -10.68 -11.11 9.33
CA GLY A 2 -9.35 -11.22 9.67
C GLY A 2 -8.53 -10.14 9.05
N GLU A 3 -7.24 -10.24 9.32
CA GLU A 3 -6.30 -9.29 8.80
C GLU A 3 -6.20 -9.36 7.28
N LEU A 4 -5.87 -8.22 6.70
CA LEU A 4 -5.52 -8.14 5.29
C LEU A 4 -4.05 -7.77 5.20
N GLN A 5 -3.39 -8.23 4.12
CA GLN A 5 -2.03 -7.85 3.83
C GLN A 5 -1.99 -7.23 2.45
N GLY A 6 -1.22 -6.17 2.31
CA GLY A 6 -1.00 -5.52 1.03
C GLY A 6 0.46 -5.55 0.65
N ILE A 7 0.75 -5.79 -0.62
CA ILE A 7 2.10 -5.74 -1.15
C ILE A 7 2.04 -4.79 -2.33
N VAL A 8 2.80 -3.71 -2.28
CA VAL A 8 2.84 -2.73 -3.36
C VAL A 8 4.26 -2.65 -3.89
N ARG A 9 4.40 -2.73 -5.21
CA ARG A 9 5.71 -2.69 -5.86
C ARG A 9 5.80 -1.47 -6.73
N PHE A 10 6.90 -0.73 -6.58
CA PHE A 10 7.19 0.46 -7.37
C PHE A 10 8.48 0.26 -8.15
N ARG A 11 8.47 0.65 -9.41
CA ARG A 11 9.70 0.82 -10.18
C ARG A 11 9.79 2.31 -10.49
N PHE A 12 10.89 2.95 -10.11
CA PHE A 12 10.97 4.40 -10.15
C PHE A 12 11.47 4.92 -11.48
N HIS A 13 11.02 6.12 -11.86
CA HIS A 13 11.68 6.88 -12.90
C HIS A 13 13.06 7.28 -12.40
N ALA A 14 14.00 7.49 -13.33
CA ALA A 14 15.33 7.99 -12.99
C ALA A 14 15.20 9.29 -12.18
N ASP A 15 16.02 9.43 -11.17
CA ASP A 15 16.10 10.63 -10.32
C ASP A 15 14.86 10.92 -9.48
N LYS A 16 13.96 9.94 -9.29
CA LYS A 16 12.74 10.18 -8.50
C LYS A 16 12.73 9.46 -7.17
N VAL A 17 13.74 8.65 -6.85
CA VAL A 17 13.73 7.88 -5.60
C VAL A 17 13.80 8.80 -4.37
N GLU A 18 14.54 9.91 -4.45
CA GLU A 18 14.64 10.82 -3.30
C GLU A 18 13.30 11.49 -3.02
N GLU A 19 12.54 11.83 -4.07
CA GLU A 19 11.20 12.37 -3.90
C GLU A 19 10.27 11.33 -3.28
N PHE A 20 10.38 10.07 -3.72
CA PHE A 20 9.59 9.00 -3.13
C PHE A 20 9.91 8.86 -1.65
N LYS A 21 11.20 8.92 -1.28
CA LYS A 21 11.60 8.81 0.13
C LYS A 21 11.00 9.93 0.96
N ARG A 22 10.99 11.16 0.43
CA ARG A 22 10.43 12.31 1.13
C ARG A 22 8.93 12.11 1.34
N LEU A 23 8.20 11.71 0.28
CA LEU A 23 6.77 11.47 0.38
C LEU A 23 6.46 10.29 1.31
N SER A 24 7.27 9.24 1.25
CA SER A 24 7.10 8.07 2.10
C SER A 24 7.22 8.43 3.58
N ALA A 25 8.16 9.33 3.93
CA ALA A 25 8.30 9.78 5.31
C ALA A 25 7.06 10.54 5.78
N GLU A 26 6.47 11.37 4.91
CA GLU A 26 5.24 12.08 5.25
C GLU A 26 4.08 11.12 5.41
N CYS A 27 3.97 10.13 4.53
CA CYS A 27 2.93 9.11 4.64
C CYS A 27 3.04 8.34 5.95
N LEU A 28 4.26 7.99 6.36
CA LEU A 28 4.46 7.25 7.60
C LEU A 28 4.00 8.06 8.82
N GLU A 29 4.23 9.37 8.82
CA GLU A 29 3.74 10.22 9.91
C GLU A 29 2.21 10.25 9.97
N VAL A 30 1.55 10.29 8.81
CA VAL A 30 0.08 10.25 8.77
C VAL A 30 -0.42 8.90 9.27
N VAL A 31 0.24 7.80 8.86
CA VAL A 31 -0.14 6.46 9.32
C VAL A 31 -0.04 6.38 10.84
N ARG A 32 1.06 6.88 11.41
CA ARG A 32 1.23 6.86 12.87
C ARG A 32 0.16 7.66 13.59
N ALA A 33 -0.26 8.79 13.02
CA ALA A 33 -1.18 9.69 13.69
C ALA A 33 -2.65 9.36 13.45
N GLU A 34 -2.99 8.85 12.25
CA GLU A 34 -4.37 8.78 11.81
C GLU A 34 -4.88 7.39 11.44
N ASP A 35 -4.00 6.42 11.18
CA ASP A 35 -4.44 5.12 10.70
C ASP A 35 -4.70 4.15 11.83
N ASP A 36 -5.87 4.24 12.42
CA ASP A 36 -6.29 3.24 13.40
C ASP A 36 -6.51 1.93 12.66
N GLY A 37 -5.79 0.89 13.09
CA GLY A 37 -5.94 -0.44 12.51
C GLY A 37 -4.89 -0.83 11.47
N THR A 38 -3.98 0.06 11.11
CA THR A 38 -2.83 -0.31 10.29
C THR A 38 -1.79 -0.94 11.21
N LEU A 39 -1.47 -2.20 10.97
CA LEU A 39 -0.61 -2.99 11.85
C LEU A 39 0.83 -3.03 11.36
N GLN A 40 1.05 -2.81 10.08
CA GLN A 40 2.40 -2.82 9.49
C GLN A 40 2.39 -1.90 8.27
N TYR A 41 3.47 -1.15 8.11
CA TYR A 41 3.62 -0.25 6.97
C TYR A 41 5.12 -0.07 6.74
N ASP A 42 5.76 -1.06 6.12
CA ASP A 42 7.21 -1.13 5.98
C ASP A 42 7.62 -0.97 4.52
N THR A 43 8.62 -0.15 4.29
CA THR A 43 9.12 0.12 2.95
C THR A 43 10.52 -0.47 2.79
N TYR A 44 10.72 -1.24 1.72
CA TYR A 44 11.98 -1.89 1.41
C TYR A 44 12.48 -1.42 0.04
N PHE A 45 13.78 -1.34 -0.13
CA PHE A 45 14.41 -1.03 -1.41
C PHE A 45 15.33 -2.15 -1.84
N ASN A 46 15.46 -2.37 -3.15
CA ASN A 46 16.50 -3.24 -3.67
C ASN A 46 17.85 -2.51 -3.60
N ALA A 47 18.95 -3.20 -3.95
CA ALA A 47 20.30 -2.70 -3.68
C ALA A 47 20.60 -1.35 -4.32
N ASP A 48 20.15 -1.12 -5.56
CA ASP A 48 20.43 0.13 -6.26
C ASP A 48 19.28 1.14 -6.15
N GLU A 49 18.28 0.84 -5.33
CA GLU A 49 17.13 1.70 -5.07
C GLU A 49 16.34 2.07 -6.34
N THR A 50 16.32 1.18 -7.32
CA THR A 50 15.48 1.36 -8.48
C THR A 50 14.06 0.87 -8.26
N GLU A 51 13.85 0.02 -7.24
CA GLU A 51 12.55 -0.57 -6.94
C GLU A 51 12.31 -0.58 -5.44
N SER A 52 11.04 -0.55 -5.08
CA SER A 52 10.62 -0.61 -3.69
C SER A 52 9.47 -1.59 -3.55
N ILE A 53 9.42 -2.25 -2.40
CA ILE A 53 8.25 -3.04 -1.98
C ILE A 53 7.78 -2.44 -0.67
N VAL A 54 6.48 -2.14 -0.58
CA VAL A 54 5.86 -1.71 0.66
C VAL A 54 4.98 -2.86 1.15
N LEU A 55 5.24 -3.32 2.37
CA LEU A 55 4.43 -4.37 2.99
C LEU A 55 3.49 -3.70 3.98
N GLU A 56 2.20 -4.01 3.84
CA GLU A 56 1.17 -3.41 4.66
C GLU A 56 0.34 -4.51 5.30
N ARG A 57 -0.12 -4.28 6.52
CA ARG A 57 -1.00 -5.21 7.19
C ARG A 57 -2.05 -4.41 7.92
N PHE A 58 -3.30 -4.83 7.79
CA PHE A 58 -4.46 -4.11 8.33
C PHE A 58 -5.28 -5.05 9.19
N ARG A 59 -5.85 -4.51 10.28
CA ARG A 59 -6.67 -5.30 11.18
C ARG A 59 -7.89 -5.89 10.46
N ASP A 60 -8.47 -5.14 9.53
CA ASP A 60 -9.65 -5.55 8.77
C ASP A 60 -9.85 -4.65 7.55
N SER A 61 -10.93 -4.86 6.81
CA SER A 61 -11.23 -4.08 5.62
C SER A 61 -11.46 -2.60 5.93
N ASP A 62 -12.11 -2.30 7.05
CA ASP A 62 -12.37 -0.90 7.43
C ASP A 62 -11.06 -0.16 7.69
N ALA A 63 -10.07 -0.84 8.26
CA ALA A 63 -8.76 -0.23 8.49
C ALA A 63 -8.06 0.11 7.16
N LEU A 64 -8.19 -0.75 6.15
CA LEU A 64 -7.62 -0.46 4.84
C LEU A 64 -8.36 0.70 4.16
N ILE A 65 -9.68 0.76 4.29
CA ILE A 65 -10.47 1.85 3.73
C ILE A 65 -10.01 3.18 4.36
N LEU A 66 -9.84 3.21 5.67
CA LEU A 66 -9.35 4.41 6.36
C LEU A 66 -7.95 4.80 5.87
N HIS A 67 -7.06 3.81 5.74
CA HIS A 67 -5.70 4.05 5.23
C HIS A 67 -5.76 4.68 3.84
N SER A 68 -6.61 4.15 2.96
CA SER A 68 -6.74 4.67 1.60
C SER A 68 -7.22 6.13 1.61
N GLN A 69 -8.15 6.47 2.49
CA GLN A 69 -8.62 7.85 2.61
C GLN A 69 -7.50 8.76 3.09
N ASN A 70 -6.73 8.32 4.07
CA ASN A 70 -5.64 9.13 4.63
C ASN A 70 -4.48 9.30 3.65
N MET A 71 -4.28 8.33 2.75
CA MET A 71 -3.20 8.40 1.75
C MET A 71 -3.61 9.15 0.49
N GLU A 72 -4.89 9.41 0.28
CA GLU A 72 -5.39 10.06 -0.93
C GLU A 72 -4.63 11.34 -1.28
N PRO A 73 -4.33 12.24 -0.33
CA PRO A 73 -3.61 13.48 -0.69
C PRO A 73 -2.21 13.26 -1.25
N PHE A 74 -1.61 12.08 -1.02
CA PHE A 74 -0.25 11.79 -1.47
C PHE A 74 -0.20 10.99 -2.77
N MET A 75 -1.33 10.40 -3.19
CA MET A 75 -1.31 9.40 -4.25
C MET A 75 -0.80 9.93 -5.59
N GLU A 76 -1.26 11.09 -6.00
CA GLU A 76 -0.83 11.64 -7.28
C GLU A 76 0.69 11.85 -7.31
N SER A 77 1.24 12.43 -6.23
CA SER A 77 2.67 12.70 -6.14
C SER A 77 3.49 11.41 -6.07
N ILE A 78 3.00 10.42 -5.32
CA ILE A 78 3.68 9.13 -5.23
C ILE A 78 3.69 8.43 -6.59
N MET A 79 2.55 8.39 -7.26
CA MET A 79 2.46 7.73 -8.57
C MET A 79 3.34 8.42 -9.61
N ALA A 80 3.54 9.73 -9.49
CA ALA A 80 4.40 10.47 -10.40
C ALA A 80 5.87 10.07 -10.28
N THR A 81 6.30 9.44 -9.17
CA THR A 81 7.69 8.99 -9.02
C THR A 81 7.95 7.68 -9.72
N ALA A 82 6.92 6.96 -10.14
CA ALA A 82 7.05 5.57 -10.58
C ALA A 82 6.79 5.40 -12.06
N ALA A 83 7.67 4.62 -12.70
CA ALA A 83 7.45 4.16 -14.07
C ALA A 83 6.41 3.05 -14.12
N SER A 84 6.32 2.25 -13.05
CA SER A 84 5.27 1.24 -12.92
C SER A 84 4.95 0.99 -11.46
N VAL A 85 3.71 0.64 -11.18
CA VAL A 85 3.22 0.28 -9.85
C VAL A 85 2.35 -0.95 -10.00
N SER A 86 2.54 -1.93 -9.14
CA SER A 86 1.68 -3.11 -9.10
C SER A 86 1.46 -3.49 -7.63
N GLY A 87 0.44 -4.28 -7.38
CA GLY A 87 0.16 -4.69 -6.01
C GLY A 87 -0.75 -5.88 -5.92
N GLU A 88 -0.74 -6.50 -4.75
CA GLU A 88 -1.63 -7.59 -4.39
C GLU A 88 -2.24 -7.31 -3.04
N LEU A 89 -3.46 -7.76 -2.84
CA LEU A 89 -4.15 -7.67 -1.57
C LEU A 89 -4.57 -9.08 -1.18
N LEU A 90 -4.16 -9.51 0.00
CA LEU A 90 -4.31 -10.87 0.48
C LEU A 90 -5.29 -10.90 1.66
N GLY A 91 -6.32 -11.74 1.57
CA GLY A 91 -7.28 -11.93 2.63
C GLY A 91 -8.72 -11.80 2.13
N ASP A 92 -9.67 -11.83 3.07
CA ASP A 92 -11.09 -11.76 2.71
C ASP A 92 -11.57 -10.32 2.85
N LEU A 93 -11.93 -9.72 1.73
CA LEU A 93 -12.37 -8.33 1.70
C LEU A 93 -13.86 -8.23 2.03
N SER A 94 -14.23 -7.15 2.72
CA SER A 94 -15.64 -6.81 2.90
C SER A 94 -16.23 -6.45 1.54
N ASP A 95 -17.57 -6.48 1.45
CA ASP A 95 -18.24 -6.11 0.22
C ASP A 95 -17.93 -4.66 -0.17
N GLU A 96 -17.84 -3.77 0.81
CA GLU A 96 -17.52 -2.37 0.55
C GLU A 96 -16.11 -2.21 -0.04
N LEU A 97 -15.11 -2.89 0.57
CA LEU A 97 -13.75 -2.80 0.07
C LEU A 97 -13.63 -3.45 -1.31
N ARG A 98 -14.30 -4.59 -1.52
CA ARG A 98 -14.27 -5.24 -2.82
C ARG A 98 -14.83 -4.34 -3.90
N ALA A 99 -15.90 -3.60 -3.59
CA ALA A 99 -16.48 -2.65 -4.55
C ALA A 99 -15.50 -1.54 -4.89
N GLN A 100 -14.72 -1.07 -3.92
CA GLN A 100 -13.73 -0.03 -4.15
C GLN A 100 -12.54 -0.51 -4.97
N MET A 101 -12.29 -1.83 -5.00
CA MET A 101 -11.16 -2.39 -5.74
C MET A 101 -11.51 -2.69 -7.20
N VAL A 102 -12.76 -2.53 -7.61
CA VAL A 102 -13.15 -2.78 -9.00
C VAL A 102 -12.39 -1.82 -9.91
N GLY A 103 -11.68 -2.36 -10.89
CA GLY A 103 -10.90 -1.55 -11.84
C GLY A 103 -9.54 -1.11 -11.32
N ALA A 104 -9.21 -1.35 -10.05
CA ALA A 104 -7.89 -1.01 -9.53
C ALA A 104 -6.85 -2.03 -10.04
N PRO A 105 -5.60 -1.61 -10.28
CA PRO A 105 -4.57 -2.54 -10.76
C PRO A 105 -3.98 -3.35 -9.59
N VAL A 106 -4.83 -4.05 -8.86
CA VAL A 106 -4.47 -4.80 -7.66
C VAL A 106 -5.00 -6.22 -7.81
N GLY A 107 -4.14 -7.22 -7.66
CA GLY A 107 -4.55 -8.61 -7.64
C GLY A 107 -5.15 -8.96 -6.29
N LEU A 108 -6.26 -9.69 -6.30
CA LEU A 108 -6.95 -10.10 -5.07
C LEU A 108 -6.74 -11.59 -4.86
N PHE A 109 -6.27 -11.96 -3.67
CA PHE A 109 -5.97 -13.35 -3.33
C PHE A 109 -6.59 -13.68 -1.98
N THR A 110 -7.32 -14.79 -1.92
CA THR A 110 -7.92 -15.24 -0.66
C THR A 110 -7.10 -16.38 -0.08
N LEU A 111 -7.17 -16.54 1.24
CA LEU A 111 -6.40 -17.57 1.92
C LEU A 111 -6.88 -18.95 1.49
N TYR A 112 -5.96 -19.81 1.07
CA TYR A 112 -6.25 -21.21 0.76
C TYR A 112 -5.84 -22.08 1.95
N GLN A 113 -4.65 -21.88 2.46
CA GLN A 113 -4.14 -22.74 3.51
C GLN A 113 -3.13 -21.96 4.36
N ALA A 114 -3.17 -22.18 5.65
CA ALA A 114 -2.24 -21.56 6.60
C ALA A 114 -1.67 -22.64 7.49
N LEU A 115 -0.55 -22.34 8.16
CA LEU A 115 0.05 -23.23 9.13
C LEU A 115 -0.85 -23.37 10.35
#